data_7e78db07e5cbd420dd67b0372bc8c81b
#
_entry.id   7e78db07e5cbd420dd67b0372bc8c81b
#
_cell.length_a   1.000
_cell.length_b   1.000
_cell.length_c   1.000
_cell.angle_alpha   90.00
_cell.angle_beta   90.00
_cell.angle_gamma   90.00
#
_symmetry.space_group_name_H-M   'P 1'
#
loop_
_entity.id
_entity.type
_entity.pdbx_description
1 polymer ?
#
loop_
_entity_poly.entity_id
_entity_poly.type
_entity_poly.pdbx_seq_one_letter_code
_entity_poly.pdbx_strand_id
1 'polypeptide(L)'
;MVDVDSALRASAYSGKKKPRDGNREERKSTTLEPFEPASHASKEKADALSMWLVIIFGLVVALMMRYYFMPTLEKTEQALWLLPVLLILTLKPLHKAIIPSNYYDLYTRGNWFRAGFLYLFTWLALSFAIVNPPLADIAPPHVADGIDIEYTDGIAGYSWGNSVYDLSINQDSIEVILGLAVRDNLDVKDSNISVIITQKGQTDPLVSLQGIVQNQIEVSQQFDNVSQWNRGLWTNQL
;
A
#
# COMPACT_ATOMS: atom_id res chain seq x y z
N MET A 1 -2.56 23.92 53.20
CA MET A 1 -1.81 22.86 52.56
C MET A 1 -2.65 21.60 52.69
N VAL A 2 -3.30 21.15 51.64
CA VAL A 2 -4.15 19.95 51.67
C VAL A 2 -3.20 18.76 51.55
N ASP A 3 -3.24 17.87 52.55
CA ASP A 3 -2.44 16.68 52.57
C ASP A 3 -2.95 15.66 51.56
N VAL A 4 -2.20 15.54 50.44
CA VAL A 4 -2.54 14.68 49.29
C VAL A 4 -2.54 13.18 49.71
N ASP A 5 -1.74 12.81 50.70
CA ASP A 5 -1.65 11.42 51.19
C ASP A 5 -2.93 11.00 51.94
N SER A 6 -3.56 11.91 52.68
CA SER A 6 -4.81 11.62 53.36
C SER A 6 -5.99 11.46 52.37
N ALA A 7 -6.00 12.20 51.24
CA ALA A 7 -6.99 12.08 50.20
C ALA A 7 -6.86 10.75 49.42
N LEU A 8 -5.64 10.30 49.14
CA LEU A 8 -5.37 9.03 48.50
C LEU A 8 -5.77 7.83 49.35
N ARG A 9 -5.52 7.88 50.70
CA ARG A 9 -5.95 6.86 51.62
C ARG A 9 -7.47 6.78 51.78
N ALA A 10 -8.16 7.93 51.75
CA ALA A 10 -9.62 7.96 51.83
C ALA A 10 -10.27 7.37 50.56
N SER A 11 -9.69 7.60 49.36
CA SER A 11 -10.20 7.01 48.11
C SER A 11 -10.00 5.50 48.03
N ALA A 12 -8.90 4.98 48.59
CA ALA A 12 -8.64 3.56 48.63
C ALA A 12 -9.59 2.78 49.59
N TYR A 13 -10.15 3.47 50.59
CA TYR A 13 -11.02 2.83 51.59
C TYR A 13 -12.52 2.98 51.31
N SER A 14 -12.96 3.80 50.37
CA SER A 14 -14.36 4.03 50.10
C SER A 14 -15.04 2.98 49.17
N GLY A 15 -14.32 1.95 48.78
CA GLY A 15 -14.87 0.82 48.07
C GLY A 15 -15.80 -0.01 48.93
N LYS A 16 -17.12 0.26 48.94
CA LYS A 16 -18.13 -0.64 49.50
C LYS A 16 -17.91 -2.04 48.93
N LYS A 17 -17.37 -2.94 49.77
CA LYS A 17 -17.33 -4.38 49.45
C LYS A 17 -18.78 -4.84 49.25
N LYS A 18 -19.18 -5.11 48.00
CA LYS A 18 -20.42 -5.87 47.72
C LYS A 18 -20.36 -7.16 48.54
N PRO A 19 -21.46 -7.56 49.23
CA PRO A 19 -21.51 -8.86 49.89
C PRO A 19 -21.21 -9.93 48.83
N ARG A 20 -20.21 -10.73 49.10
CA ARG A 20 -19.83 -11.85 48.24
C ARG A 20 -20.86 -12.92 48.46
N ASP A 21 -21.80 -13.06 47.49
CA ASP A 21 -22.73 -14.14 47.44
C ASP A 21 -21.96 -15.47 47.43
N GLY A 22 -22.37 -16.39 48.31
CA GLY A 22 -21.60 -17.58 48.72
C GLY A 22 -21.54 -18.70 47.67
N ASN A 23 -21.80 -18.43 46.39
CA ASN A 23 -21.65 -19.40 45.31
C ASN A 23 -20.35 -19.12 44.54
N ARG A 24 -19.24 -19.25 45.26
CA ARG A 24 -17.93 -19.30 44.58
C ARG A 24 -17.82 -20.70 43.98
N GLU A 25 -18.25 -20.87 42.74
CA GLU A 25 -17.73 -21.96 41.91
C GLU A 25 -16.23 -21.96 42.12
N GLU A 26 -15.67 -23.03 42.66
CA GLU A 26 -14.23 -23.24 42.72
C GLU A 26 -13.69 -22.97 41.32
N ARG A 27 -13.09 -21.81 41.12
CA ARG A 27 -12.25 -21.59 39.94
C ARG A 27 -11.28 -22.76 39.98
N LYS A 28 -11.51 -23.74 39.05
CA LYS A 28 -10.57 -24.80 38.79
C LYS A 28 -9.22 -24.15 38.77
N SER A 29 -8.42 -24.43 39.80
CA SER A 29 -7.02 -23.98 39.83
C SER A 29 -6.46 -24.47 38.48
N THR A 30 -6.16 -23.56 37.60
CA THR A 30 -5.43 -23.90 36.38
C THR A 30 -4.11 -24.41 36.88
N THR A 31 -4.00 -25.71 37.09
CA THR A 31 -2.77 -26.36 37.44
C THR A 31 -1.83 -26.02 36.31
N LEU A 32 -0.91 -25.10 36.57
CA LEU A 32 0.13 -24.76 35.61
C LEU A 32 0.84 -26.07 35.31
N GLU A 33 0.78 -26.50 34.06
CA GLU A 33 1.50 -27.69 33.64
C GLU A 33 2.97 -27.54 34.04
N PRO A 34 3.60 -28.57 34.60
CA PRO A 34 5.00 -28.49 34.97
C PRO A 34 5.81 -28.15 33.71
N PHE A 35 6.73 -27.19 33.86
CA PHE A 35 7.58 -26.77 32.76
C PHE A 35 8.55 -27.89 32.42
N GLU A 36 8.38 -28.45 31.21
CA GLU A 36 9.29 -29.45 30.63
C GLU A 36 10.19 -28.80 29.57
N PRO A 37 11.49 -28.60 29.86
CA PRO A 37 12.38 -27.91 28.92
C PRO A 37 12.48 -28.56 27.56
N ALA A 38 12.42 -29.88 27.48
CA ALA A 38 12.52 -30.63 26.24
C ALA A 38 11.30 -30.40 25.30
N SER A 39 10.11 -30.39 25.87
CA SER A 39 8.87 -30.13 25.12
C SER A 39 8.81 -28.70 24.64
N HIS A 40 9.29 -27.75 25.44
CA HIS A 40 9.39 -26.33 25.08
C HIS A 40 10.37 -26.12 23.92
N ALA A 41 11.56 -26.70 24.00
CA ALA A 41 12.55 -26.63 22.92
C ALA A 41 12.04 -27.23 21.60
N SER A 42 11.26 -28.29 21.66
CA SER A 42 10.65 -28.90 20.47
C SER A 42 9.60 -27.99 19.84
N LYS A 43 8.78 -27.32 20.63
CA LYS A 43 7.80 -26.31 20.16
C LYS A 43 8.50 -25.10 19.52
N GLU A 44 9.56 -24.59 20.13
CA GLU A 44 10.34 -23.48 19.55
C GLU A 44 10.99 -23.85 18.22
N LYS A 45 11.53 -25.04 18.08
CA LYS A 45 12.07 -25.55 16.81
C LYS A 45 10.98 -25.67 15.75
N ALA A 46 9.80 -26.19 16.12
CA ALA A 46 8.66 -26.28 15.23
C ALA A 46 8.23 -24.88 14.74
N ASP A 47 8.15 -23.92 15.64
CA ASP A 47 7.80 -22.53 15.32
C ASP A 47 8.85 -21.87 14.40
N ALA A 48 10.13 -22.08 14.67
CA ALA A 48 11.21 -21.56 13.83
C ALA A 48 11.19 -22.17 12.43
N LEU A 49 10.96 -23.47 12.29
CA LEU A 49 10.81 -24.14 10.99
C LEU A 49 9.62 -23.58 10.21
N SER A 50 8.47 -23.41 10.87
CA SER A 50 7.29 -22.79 10.26
C SER A 50 7.56 -21.36 9.79
N MET A 51 8.20 -20.57 10.63
CA MET A 51 8.53 -19.18 10.31
C MET A 51 9.40 -19.08 9.05
N TRP A 52 10.49 -19.82 8.99
CA TRP A 52 11.38 -19.80 7.83
C TRP A 52 10.73 -20.32 6.56
N LEU A 53 9.96 -21.41 6.67
CA LEU A 53 9.20 -21.95 5.54
C LEU A 53 8.26 -20.89 4.96
N VAL A 54 7.52 -20.20 5.82
CA VAL A 54 6.54 -19.18 5.41
C VAL A 54 7.22 -17.97 4.79
N ILE A 55 8.36 -17.52 5.36
CA ILE A 55 9.12 -16.38 4.79
C ILE A 55 9.66 -16.74 3.41
N ILE A 56 10.26 -17.93 3.25
CA ILE A 56 10.79 -18.38 1.95
C ILE A 56 9.64 -18.54 0.94
N PHE A 57 8.51 -19.11 1.36
CA PHE A 57 7.35 -19.23 0.49
C PHE A 57 6.80 -17.87 0.07
N GLY A 58 6.67 -16.91 0.99
CA GLY A 58 6.26 -15.55 0.68
C GLY A 58 7.20 -14.83 -0.29
N LEU A 59 8.51 -15.04 -0.13
CA LEU A 59 9.53 -14.54 -1.06
C LEU A 59 9.36 -15.13 -2.46
N VAL A 60 9.22 -16.45 -2.57
CA VAL A 60 9.02 -17.11 -3.87
C VAL A 60 7.76 -16.61 -4.54
N VAL A 61 6.65 -16.47 -3.80
CA VAL A 61 5.39 -15.94 -4.34
C VAL A 61 5.57 -14.50 -4.81
N ALA A 62 6.23 -13.63 -4.02
CA ALA A 62 6.46 -12.24 -4.43
C ALA A 62 7.30 -12.15 -5.72
N LEU A 63 8.36 -12.93 -5.84
CA LEU A 63 9.19 -13.00 -7.04
C LEU A 63 8.43 -13.54 -8.25
N MET A 64 7.64 -14.61 -8.07
CA MET A 64 6.80 -15.15 -9.15
C MET A 64 5.75 -14.13 -9.61
N MET A 65 5.09 -13.44 -8.67
CA MET A 65 4.12 -12.40 -9.01
C MET A 65 4.77 -11.29 -9.82
N ARG A 66 5.96 -10.82 -9.41
CA ARG A 66 6.66 -9.71 -10.07
C ARG A 66 7.18 -10.07 -11.46
N TYR A 67 7.88 -11.20 -11.59
CA TYR A 67 8.63 -11.50 -12.82
C TYR A 67 7.91 -12.41 -13.81
N TYR A 68 6.90 -13.14 -13.36
CA TYR A 68 6.16 -14.05 -14.23
C TYR A 68 4.72 -13.61 -14.44
N PHE A 69 3.95 -13.40 -13.38
CA PHE A 69 2.52 -13.08 -13.51
C PHE A 69 2.24 -11.64 -13.92
N MET A 70 2.95 -10.67 -13.38
CA MET A 70 2.73 -9.27 -13.69
C MET A 70 2.91 -8.96 -15.19
N PRO A 71 3.96 -9.44 -15.89
CA PRO A 71 4.09 -9.22 -17.32
C PRO A 71 3.05 -9.98 -18.18
N THR A 72 2.50 -11.09 -17.67
CA THR A 72 1.57 -11.93 -18.42
C THR A 72 0.10 -11.57 -18.21
N LEU A 73 -0.23 -10.92 -17.11
CA LEU A 73 -1.60 -10.60 -16.69
C LEU A 73 -1.95 -9.11 -16.82
N GLU A 74 -1.42 -8.42 -17.82
CA GLU A 74 -1.64 -6.97 -18.05
C GLU A 74 -3.11 -6.54 -18.03
N LYS A 75 -4.03 -7.43 -18.45
CA LYS A 75 -5.47 -7.13 -18.52
C LYS A 75 -6.25 -7.54 -17.26
N THR A 76 -5.61 -8.22 -16.30
CA THR A 76 -6.29 -8.84 -15.14
C THR A 76 -5.59 -8.47 -13.83
N GLU A 77 -5.46 -7.19 -13.55
CA GLU A 77 -4.80 -6.66 -12.34
C GLU A 77 -5.35 -7.27 -11.04
N GLN A 78 -6.64 -7.58 -11.01
CA GLN A 78 -7.28 -8.20 -9.85
C GLN A 78 -6.70 -9.59 -9.51
N ALA A 79 -6.23 -10.35 -10.52
CA ALA A 79 -5.62 -11.66 -10.29
C ALA A 79 -4.29 -11.54 -9.54
N LEU A 80 -3.56 -10.43 -9.70
CA LEU A 80 -2.30 -10.17 -9.00
C LEU A 80 -2.47 -10.08 -7.48
N TRP A 81 -3.65 -9.64 -7.02
CA TRP A 81 -3.98 -9.57 -5.60
C TRP A 81 -4.64 -10.84 -5.09
N LEU A 82 -5.57 -11.39 -5.87
CA LEU A 82 -6.37 -12.54 -5.45
C LEU A 82 -5.54 -13.81 -5.37
N LEU A 83 -4.66 -14.06 -6.33
CA LEU A 83 -3.86 -15.29 -6.40
C LEU A 83 -2.97 -15.50 -5.17
N PRO A 84 -2.15 -14.52 -4.74
CA PRO A 84 -1.34 -14.69 -3.53
C PRO A 84 -2.17 -14.90 -2.26
N VAL A 85 -3.32 -14.20 -2.15
CA VAL A 85 -4.23 -14.40 -1.00
C VAL A 85 -4.77 -15.83 -0.97
N LEU A 86 -5.15 -16.38 -2.10
CA LEU A 86 -5.63 -17.77 -2.18
C LEU A 86 -4.53 -18.80 -1.86
N LEU A 87 -3.26 -18.47 -2.11
CA LEU A 87 -2.14 -19.35 -1.77
C LEU A 87 -1.96 -19.60 -0.26
N ILE A 88 -2.62 -18.82 0.60
CA ILE A 88 -2.73 -19.14 2.04
C ILE A 88 -3.26 -20.55 2.26
N LEU A 89 -4.18 -21.02 1.44
CA LEU A 89 -4.78 -22.36 1.56
C LEU A 89 -3.73 -23.47 1.36
N THR A 90 -2.65 -23.19 0.64
CA THR A 90 -1.57 -24.13 0.38
C THR A 90 -0.59 -24.26 1.54
N LEU A 91 -0.63 -23.40 2.54
CA LEU A 91 0.31 -23.42 3.67
C LEU A 91 0.27 -24.76 4.44
N LYS A 92 -0.93 -25.29 4.71
CA LYS A 92 -1.05 -26.57 5.41
C LYS A 92 -0.45 -27.75 4.65
N PRO A 93 -0.80 -28.01 3.37
CA PRO A 93 -0.19 -29.07 2.61
C PRO A 93 1.32 -28.85 2.41
N LEU A 94 1.78 -27.61 2.26
CA LEU A 94 3.19 -27.27 2.14
C LEU A 94 3.97 -27.65 3.41
N HIS A 95 3.45 -27.27 4.58
CA HIS A 95 4.06 -27.64 5.87
C HIS A 95 4.13 -29.16 6.03
N LYS A 96 3.04 -29.86 5.70
CA LYS A 96 2.98 -31.32 5.79
C LYS A 96 4.01 -32.02 4.87
N ALA A 97 4.30 -31.40 3.72
CA ALA A 97 5.25 -31.97 2.76
C ALA A 97 6.72 -31.75 3.16
N ILE A 98 7.02 -30.64 3.83
CA ILE A 98 8.41 -30.20 4.09
C ILE A 98 8.83 -30.42 5.55
N ILE A 99 7.92 -30.20 6.50
CA ILE A 99 8.25 -30.27 7.93
C ILE A 99 8.07 -31.71 8.42
N PRO A 100 9.06 -32.27 9.15
CA PRO A 100 8.93 -33.58 9.74
C PRO A 100 7.72 -33.70 10.66
N SER A 101 7.04 -34.87 10.66
CA SER A 101 5.79 -35.10 11.37
C SER A 101 5.87 -34.81 12.88
N ASN A 102 7.01 -35.10 13.50
CA ASN A 102 7.25 -34.82 14.92
C ASN A 102 7.14 -33.33 15.28
N TYR A 103 7.37 -32.43 14.35
CA TYR A 103 7.18 -30.98 14.53
C TYR A 103 5.83 -30.52 14.01
N TYR A 104 5.36 -31.07 12.87
CA TYR A 104 4.07 -30.72 12.28
C TYR A 104 2.90 -30.99 13.23
N ASP A 105 2.93 -32.10 13.95
CA ASP A 105 1.86 -32.50 14.87
C ASP A 105 1.76 -31.60 16.12
N LEU A 106 2.77 -30.76 16.36
CA LEU A 106 2.75 -29.79 17.45
C LEU A 106 1.96 -28.51 17.10
N TYR A 107 1.58 -28.32 15.83
CA TYR A 107 0.90 -27.10 15.41
C TYR A 107 -0.55 -27.05 15.87
N THR A 108 -0.88 -25.98 16.57
CA THR A 108 -2.22 -25.63 17.02
C THR A 108 -2.93 -24.73 16.00
N ARG A 109 -4.20 -24.45 16.23
CA ARG A 109 -4.97 -23.47 15.42
C ARG A 109 -4.32 -22.07 15.45
N GLY A 110 -3.76 -21.68 16.60
CA GLY A 110 -3.05 -20.40 16.75
C GLY A 110 -1.78 -20.32 15.89
N ASN A 111 -1.02 -21.42 15.77
CA ASN A 111 0.15 -21.48 14.90
C ASN A 111 -0.23 -21.30 13.43
N TRP A 112 -1.35 -21.91 12.97
CA TRP A 112 -1.84 -21.73 11.60
C TRP A 112 -2.29 -20.29 11.31
N PHE A 113 -2.96 -19.64 12.27
CA PHE A 113 -3.33 -18.23 12.13
C PHE A 113 -2.07 -17.36 12.01
N ARG A 114 -1.08 -17.58 12.90
CA ARG A 114 0.19 -16.84 12.87
C ARG A 114 0.97 -17.07 11.57
N ALA A 115 1.01 -18.30 11.06
CA ALA A 115 1.66 -18.64 9.79
C ALA A 115 0.97 -17.92 8.60
N GLY A 116 -0.35 -17.91 8.54
CA GLY A 116 -1.11 -17.21 7.49
C GLY A 116 -0.89 -15.70 7.53
N PHE A 117 -0.90 -15.13 8.74
CA PHE A 117 -0.65 -13.72 8.94
C PHE A 117 0.79 -13.34 8.52
N LEU A 118 1.78 -14.11 8.96
CA LEU A 118 3.17 -13.92 8.58
C LEU A 118 3.37 -14.01 7.06
N TYR A 119 2.73 -14.98 6.41
CA TYR A 119 2.76 -15.11 4.95
C TYR A 119 2.27 -13.84 4.26
N LEU A 120 1.07 -13.37 4.63
CA LEU A 120 0.49 -12.17 4.01
C LEU A 120 1.39 -10.96 4.14
N PHE A 121 1.89 -10.70 5.36
CA PHE A 121 2.75 -9.55 5.59
C PHE A 121 4.10 -9.68 4.89
N THR A 122 4.70 -10.86 4.89
CA THR A 122 5.95 -11.11 4.17
C THR A 122 5.77 -10.89 2.67
N TRP A 123 4.72 -11.49 2.08
CA TRP A 123 4.42 -11.27 0.68
C TRP A 123 4.17 -9.80 0.35
N LEU A 124 3.34 -9.09 1.11
CA LEU A 124 3.06 -7.68 0.91
C LEU A 124 4.33 -6.84 1.01
N ALA A 125 5.11 -6.99 2.09
CA ALA A 125 6.33 -6.22 2.30
C ALA A 125 7.35 -6.45 1.17
N LEU A 126 7.56 -7.70 0.76
CA LEU A 126 8.47 -8.02 -0.34
C LEU A 126 7.93 -7.52 -1.68
N SER A 127 6.62 -7.65 -1.94
CA SER A 127 6.01 -7.11 -3.16
C SER A 127 6.22 -5.60 -3.25
N PHE A 128 6.00 -4.87 -2.15
CA PHE A 128 6.29 -3.43 -2.10
C PHE A 128 7.76 -3.13 -2.36
N ALA A 129 8.68 -3.88 -1.73
CA ALA A 129 10.11 -3.63 -1.89
C ALA A 129 10.58 -3.85 -3.34
N ILE A 130 10.12 -4.92 -4.01
CA ILE A 130 10.61 -5.27 -5.36
C ILE A 130 9.94 -4.50 -6.50
N VAL A 131 8.90 -3.68 -6.23
CA VAL A 131 8.23 -2.85 -7.24
C VAL A 131 8.51 -1.36 -7.08
N ASN A 132 9.15 -0.96 -6.00
CA ASN A 132 9.46 0.43 -5.68
C ASN A 132 10.97 0.67 -5.59
N PRO A 133 11.43 1.93 -5.71
CA PRO A 133 12.81 2.31 -5.47
C PRO A 133 13.30 1.88 -4.07
N PRO A 134 14.56 1.47 -3.92
CA PRO A 134 15.63 1.48 -4.92
C PRO A 134 15.71 0.21 -5.80
N LEU A 135 14.83 -0.79 -5.61
CA LEU A 135 14.95 -2.08 -6.31
C LEU A 135 14.33 -2.06 -7.71
N ALA A 136 13.26 -1.31 -7.89
CA ALA A 136 12.61 -1.10 -9.18
C ALA A 136 11.82 0.20 -9.16
N ASP A 137 11.48 0.68 -10.36
CA ASP A 137 10.53 1.73 -10.59
C ASP A 137 9.58 1.27 -11.70
N ILE A 138 8.38 0.88 -11.34
CA ILE A 138 7.38 0.36 -12.26
C ILE A 138 6.12 1.22 -12.34
N ALA A 139 6.01 2.20 -11.46
CA ALA A 139 4.93 3.15 -11.50
C ALA A 139 5.14 4.10 -12.68
N PRO A 140 4.18 4.25 -13.61
CA PRO A 140 4.31 5.24 -14.66
C PRO A 140 4.17 6.65 -14.07
N PRO A 141 4.87 7.64 -14.65
CA PRO A 141 4.64 9.03 -14.33
C PRO A 141 3.16 9.41 -14.53
N HIS A 142 2.66 10.29 -13.68
CA HIS A 142 1.27 10.75 -13.76
C HIS A 142 1.17 12.27 -13.77
N VAL A 143 0.11 12.77 -14.39
CA VAL A 143 -0.19 14.21 -14.39
C VAL A 143 -0.70 14.59 -13.00
N ALA A 144 -0.01 15.53 -12.36
CA ALA A 144 -0.36 16.06 -11.06
C ALA A 144 -1.04 17.42 -11.21
N ASP A 145 -2.02 17.69 -10.34
CA ASP A 145 -2.70 18.99 -10.22
C ASP A 145 -3.46 19.46 -11.48
N GLY A 146 -3.60 18.61 -12.49
CA GLY A 146 -4.35 18.90 -13.71
C GLY A 146 -3.53 19.64 -14.79
N ILE A 147 -4.25 20.20 -15.74
CA ILE A 147 -3.70 21.01 -16.82
C ILE A 147 -3.95 22.49 -16.50
N ASP A 148 -2.93 23.30 -16.68
CA ASP A 148 -3.02 24.75 -16.54
C ASP A 148 -3.07 25.40 -17.92
N ILE A 149 -3.86 26.48 -18.06
CA ILE A 149 -3.99 27.23 -19.31
C ILE A 149 -3.62 28.68 -19.00
N GLU A 150 -2.48 29.12 -19.54
CA GLU A 150 -1.96 30.46 -19.26
C GLU A 150 -2.65 31.54 -20.11
N TYR A 151 -3.07 31.17 -21.33
CA TYR A 151 -3.73 32.09 -22.25
C TYR A 151 -5.18 31.71 -22.44
N THR A 152 -6.09 32.62 -22.14
CA THR A 152 -7.53 32.35 -22.05
C THR A 152 -8.40 33.19 -22.98
N ASP A 153 -7.81 33.99 -23.87
CA ASP A 153 -8.58 34.76 -24.85
C ASP A 153 -9.37 33.83 -25.77
N GLY A 154 -10.67 34.07 -25.87
CA GLY A 154 -11.58 33.22 -26.65
C GLY A 154 -12.12 31.99 -25.89
N ILE A 155 -11.73 31.77 -24.64
CA ILE A 155 -12.28 30.72 -23.79
C ILE A 155 -13.42 31.30 -22.96
N ALA A 156 -14.63 30.79 -23.18
CA ALA A 156 -15.84 31.20 -22.45
C ALA A 156 -15.99 30.47 -21.09
N GLY A 157 -15.42 29.29 -20.97
CA GLY A 157 -15.46 28.52 -19.73
C GLY A 157 -14.61 27.26 -19.83
N TYR A 158 -14.21 26.74 -18.66
CA TYR A 158 -13.44 25.53 -18.56
C TYR A 158 -13.83 24.71 -17.32
N SER A 159 -13.64 23.40 -17.40
CA SER A 159 -13.75 22.49 -16.26
C SER A 159 -12.75 21.36 -16.38
N TRP A 160 -12.25 20.88 -15.25
CA TRP A 160 -11.31 19.76 -15.15
C TRP A 160 -11.92 18.62 -14.35
N GLY A 161 -11.79 17.39 -14.87
CA GLY A 161 -12.20 16.19 -14.16
C GLY A 161 -11.82 14.91 -14.94
N ASN A 162 -11.47 13.86 -14.21
CA ASN A 162 -11.11 12.54 -14.78
C ASN A 162 -10.03 12.60 -15.89
N SER A 163 -8.99 13.43 -15.69
CA SER A 163 -7.93 13.66 -16.67
C SER A 163 -8.41 14.26 -18.00
N VAL A 164 -9.60 14.85 -18.01
CA VAL A 164 -10.17 15.56 -19.15
C VAL A 164 -10.34 17.02 -18.79
N TYR A 165 -9.98 17.89 -19.70
CA TYR A 165 -10.17 19.32 -19.59
C TYR A 165 -11.17 19.77 -20.64
N ASP A 166 -12.37 20.11 -20.21
CA ASP A 166 -13.43 20.60 -21.10
C ASP A 166 -13.30 22.13 -21.28
N LEU A 167 -13.12 22.57 -22.53
CA LEU A 167 -13.07 23.97 -22.90
C LEU A 167 -14.30 24.38 -23.72
N SER A 168 -14.89 25.49 -23.36
CA SER A 168 -15.90 26.16 -24.18
C SER A 168 -15.27 27.38 -24.84
N ILE A 169 -15.20 27.38 -26.18
CA ILE A 169 -14.61 28.44 -26.97
C ILE A 169 -15.69 29.26 -27.68
N ASN A 170 -15.46 30.57 -27.84
CA ASN A 170 -16.38 31.50 -28.48
C ASN A 170 -15.80 32.14 -29.75
N GLN A 171 -14.65 31.63 -30.23
CA GLN A 171 -13.96 32.07 -31.43
C GLN A 171 -13.67 30.87 -32.34
N ASP A 172 -13.50 31.10 -33.65
CA ASP A 172 -13.20 30.04 -34.60
C ASP A 172 -11.77 29.49 -34.45
N SER A 173 -10.88 30.27 -33.86
CA SER A 173 -9.47 29.94 -33.64
C SER A 173 -9.00 30.58 -32.36
N ILE A 174 -8.29 29.85 -31.52
CA ILE A 174 -7.70 30.32 -30.27
C ILE A 174 -6.25 29.89 -30.21
N GLU A 175 -5.44 30.71 -29.55
CA GLU A 175 -4.08 30.35 -29.14
C GLU A 175 -4.08 30.02 -27.66
N VAL A 176 -3.57 28.85 -27.28
CA VAL A 176 -3.57 28.35 -25.92
C VAL A 176 -2.18 27.83 -25.55
N ILE A 177 -1.70 28.28 -24.40
CA ILE A 177 -0.50 27.72 -23.78
C ILE A 177 -0.95 26.72 -22.71
N LEU A 178 -0.63 25.47 -22.93
CA LEU A 178 -0.92 24.38 -21.99
C LEU A 178 0.28 24.12 -21.10
N GLY A 179 0.08 24.23 -19.80
CA GLY A 179 1.03 23.81 -18.79
C GLY A 179 0.53 22.56 -18.07
N LEU A 180 1.39 21.60 -17.81
CA LEU A 180 1.07 20.45 -17.00
C LEU A 180 2.26 20.06 -16.11
N ALA A 181 1.97 19.55 -14.92
CA ALA A 181 2.96 19.01 -14.02
C ALA A 181 2.91 17.48 -14.08
N VAL A 182 4.07 16.87 -14.19
CA VAL A 182 4.23 15.41 -14.15
C VAL A 182 4.96 15.05 -12.88
N ARG A 183 4.45 14.04 -12.18
CA ARG A 183 5.08 13.50 -10.95
C ARG A 183 5.37 12.03 -11.11
N ASP A 184 6.47 11.63 -10.49
CA ASP A 184 6.86 10.25 -10.31
C ASP A 184 7.53 10.07 -8.95
N ASN A 185 7.66 8.83 -8.52
CA ASN A 185 8.32 8.45 -7.27
C ASN A 185 9.86 8.41 -7.38
N LEU A 186 10.40 8.42 -8.59
CA LEU A 186 11.85 8.41 -8.82
C LEU A 186 12.28 9.57 -9.71
N ASP A 187 11.86 9.58 -10.96
CA ASP A 187 12.38 10.48 -11.99
C ASP A 187 11.32 10.73 -13.07
N VAL A 188 11.13 11.98 -13.45
CA VAL A 188 10.23 12.38 -14.55
C VAL A 188 10.98 12.78 -15.81
N LYS A 189 12.31 12.80 -15.77
CA LYS A 189 13.12 13.17 -16.92
C LYS A 189 12.87 12.20 -18.08
N ASP A 190 12.82 12.77 -19.28
CA ASP A 190 12.56 12.03 -20.52
C ASP A 190 11.18 11.32 -20.59
N SER A 191 10.25 11.63 -19.66
CA SER A 191 8.87 11.13 -19.76
C SER A 191 8.17 11.66 -21.00
N ASN A 192 7.53 10.76 -21.74
CA ASN A 192 6.76 11.11 -22.92
C ASN A 192 5.37 11.61 -22.51
N ILE A 193 4.99 12.77 -23.05
CA ILE A 193 3.69 13.37 -22.85
C ILE A 193 2.92 13.31 -24.18
N SER A 194 1.66 12.86 -24.12
CA SER A 194 0.73 12.93 -25.24
C SER A 194 -0.50 13.72 -24.83
N VAL A 195 -0.79 14.79 -25.53
CA VAL A 195 -2.00 15.60 -25.35
C VAL A 195 -2.88 15.43 -26.58
N ILE A 196 -4.10 14.99 -26.36
CA ILE A 196 -5.08 14.77 -27.42
C ILE A 196 -6.22 15.78 -27.23
N ILE A 197 -6.51 16.54 -28.26
CA ILE A 197 -7.62 17.49 -28.28
C ILE A 197 -8.70 16.95 -29.21
N THR A 198 -9.90 16.77 -28.67
CA THR A 198 -11.06 16.29 -29.42
C THR A 198 -12.19 17.31 -29.32
N GLN A 199 -12.99 17.39 -30.37
CA GLN A 199 -14.24 18.16 -30.33
C GLN A 199 -15.33 17.32 -29.71
N LYS A 200 -16.14 17.92 -28.84
CA LYS A 200 -17.25 17.22 -28.18
C LYS A 200 -18.21 16.62 -29.23
N GLY A 201 -18.41 15.31 -29.12
CA GLY A 201 -19.25 14.56 -30.06
C GLY A 201 -18.50 13.97 -31.27
N GLN A 202 -17.21 14.21 -31.40
CA GLN A 202 -16.35 13.56 -32.39
C GLN A 202 -15.43 12.56 -31.72
N THR A 203 -15.11 11.48 -32.42
CA THR A 203 -14.17 10.44 -31.96
C THR A 203 -12.76 10.69 -32.47
N ASP A 204 -12.62 11.40 -33.58
CA ASP A 204 -11.32 11.69 -34.18
C ASP A 204 -10.70 12.90 -33.51
N PRO A 205 -9.41 12.82 -33.15
CA PRO A 205 -8.72 13.96 -32.56
C PRO A 205 -8.54 15.11 -33.54
N LEU A 206 -8.82 16.33 -33.10
CA LEU A 206 -8.52 17.55 -33.86
C LEU A 206 -7.01 17.77 -33.93
N VAL A 207 -6.35 17.59 -32.81
CA VAL A 207 -4.90 17.79 -32.64
C VAL A 207 -4.35 16.71 -31.72
N SER A 208 -3.20 16.18 -32.07
CA SER A 208 -2.42 15.29 -31.23
C SER A 208 -1.01 15.86 -31.09
N LEU A 209 -0.64 16.19 -29.86
CA LEU A 209 0.67 16.73 -29.52
C LEU A 209 1.46 15.69 -28.76
N GLN A 210 2.74 15.62 -29.05
CA GLN A 210 3.68 14.79 -28.32
C GLN A 210 4.86 15.64 -27.85
N GLY A 211 5.31 15.40 -26.65
CA GLY A 211 6.43 16.12 -26.05
C GLY A 211 7.19 15.26 -25.05
N ILE A 212 8.35 15.73 -24.68
CA ILE A 212 9.19 15.12 -23.66
C ILE A 212 9.38 16.13 -22.54
N VAL A 213 9.35 15.68 -21.28
CA VAL A 213 9.65 16.53 -20.12
C VAL A 213 11.11 16.98 -20.18
N GLN A 214 11.31 18.28 -20.37
CA GLN A 214 12.65 18.85 -20.52
C GLN A 214 13.27 19.33 -19.22
N ASN A 215 12.43 19.84 -18.29
CA ASN A 215 12.87 20.45 -17.04
C ASN A 215 12.36 19.62 -15.86
N GLN A 216 13.28 19.02 -15.13
CA GLN A 216 12.99 18.40 -13.86
C GLN A 216 13.37 19.37 -12.73
N ILE A 217 12.40 19.60 -11.84
CA ILE A 217 12.62 20.36 -10.61
C ILE A 217 12.68 19.36 -9.47
N GLU A 218 13.83 19.33 -8.77
CA GLU A 218 13.97 18.49 -7.58
C GLU A 218 13.06 19.01 -6.46
N VAL A 219 12.09 18.20 -6.08
CA VAL A 219 11.09 18.54 -5.06
C VAL A 219 11.68 18.61 -3.65
N SER A 220 12.89 18.09 -3.44
CA SER A 220 13.55 18.01 -2.14
C SER A 220 13.86 19.35 -1.47
N GLN A 221 13.74 20.47 -2.19
CA GLN A 221 14.07 21.79 -1.67
C GLN A 221 12.89 22.66 -1.24
N GLN A 222 11.64 22.17 -1.29
CA GLN A 222 10.49 23.07 -1.23
C GLN A 222 9.32 22.66 -0.33
N PHE A 223 9.57 22.01 0.79
CA PHE A 223 8.49 21.79 1.77
C PHE A 223 7.99 23.07 2.47
N ASP A 224 8.70 24.19 2.32
CA ASP A 224 8.36 25.45 3.01
C ASP A 224 7.31 26.30 2.29
N ASN A 225 6.91 25.99 1.05
CA ASN A 225 5.90 26.74 0.32
C ASN A 225 5.07 25.83 -0.61
N VAL A 226 4.01 25.25 -0.06
CA VAL A 226 3.06 24.38 -0.79
C VAL A 226 2.41 25.10 -2.00
N SER A 227 2.35 26.42 -1.98
CA SER A 227 1.85 27.24 -3.10
C SER A 227 2.84 27.37 -4.28
N GLN A 228 4.09 26.99 -4.07
CA GLN A 228 5.15 26.98 -5.09
C GLN A 228 5.57 25.56 -5.47
N TRP A 229 4.69 24.63 -5.43
CA TRP A 229 4.86 23.36 -6.14
C TRP A 229 5.01 23.70 -7.62
N ASN A 230 6.25 24.07 -7.96
CA ASN A 230 6.56 24.53 -9.28
C ASN A 230 6.47 23.35 -10.19
N ARG A 231 5.48 23.34 -10.85
CA ARG A 231 5.12 22.96 -12.17
C ARG A 231 6.38 22.66 -12.95
N GLY A 232 6.72 21.41 -13.09
CA GLY A 232 7.60 20.98 -14.19
C GLY A 232 6.85 21.36 -15.45
N LEU A 233 7.14 22.55 -15.95
CA LEU A 233 6.36 23.13 -17.03
C LEU A 233 6.79 22.47 -18.33
N TRP A 234 5.95 21.59 -18.83
CA TRP A 234 5.88 21.38 -20.25
C TRP A 234 4.97 22.49 -20.79
N THR A 235 5.52 23.38 -21.59
CA THR A 235 4.78 24.44 -22.28
C THR A 235 4.86 24.19 -23.78
N ASN A 236 3.73 24.09 -24.42
CA ASN A 236 3.65 24.10 -25.87
C ASN A 236 2.64 25.16 -26.30
N GLN A 237 2.99 25.98 -27.28
CA GLN A 237 2.05 26.88 -27.94
C GLN A 237 1.28 26.09 -28.99
N LEU A 238 -0.02 26.12 -28.90
CA LEU A 238 -0.96 25.59 -29.88
C LEU A 238 -1.47 26.67 -30.79
#